data_84ec64adfca272ec6c653b288709c28c
#
_entry.id   84ec64adfca272ec6c653b288709c28c
#
_cell.length_a   1.000
_cell.length_b   1.000
_cell.length_c   1.000
_cell.angle_alpha   90.00
_cell.angle_beta   90.00
_cell.angle_gamma   90.00
#
_symmetry.space_group_name_H-M   'P 1'
#
loop_
_entity.id
_entity.type
_entity.pdbx_description
1 polymer ?
#
loop_
_entity_poly.entity_id
_entity_poly.type
_entity_poly.pdbx_seq_one_letter_code
_entity_poly.pdbx_strand_id
1 'polypeptide(L)'
;SSAASDVYKRQIYTFGPTFRAENSNTTRHAAEFWMVEPEIAFADLDDNMMLAEAMLKYIINYVLENAPEEMNFFNSFVDKGLLDRLHNVASSDFARVTYTEAIEILEKNNDKFDYKVSWGADLQTEHERYLTEEVYKRPVFVTDYPKDIKAFYMKMNDDNKTVAAVDCLVPGIGEIIGGSQREDNYEKLLARMNEMGLKPEEYQFYLDLRKYGSTRHAGFGLGFERCVMYLTGMSNIRDCLLYTSPSPRDRG
;
A
#
# COMPACT_ATOMS: atom_id res chain seq x y z
N SER A 1 -19.20 13.21 -1.76
CA SER A 1 -18.68 12.22 -0.84
C SER A 1 -18.53 10.87 -1.53
N SER A 2 -17.41 10.24 -1.40
CA SER A 2 -17.02 9.03 -2.09
C SER A 2 -17.99 7.86 -1.89
N ALA A 3 -18.42 7.57 -0.66
CA ALA A 3 -19.25 6.40 -0.36
C ALA A 3 -20.63 6.37 -1.06
N ALA A 4 -21.28 7.52 -1.28
CA ALA A 4 -22.54 7.55 -2.03
C ALA A 4 -22.33 7.31 -3.52
N SER A 5 -21.16 7.64 -4.06
CA SER A 5 -20.76 7.34 -5.44
C SER A 5 -20.42 5.86 -5.62
N ASP A 6 -19.86 5.19 -4.60
CA ASP A 6 -19.50 3.78 -4.63
C ASP A 6 -20.72 2.88 -4.80
N VAL A 7 -21.77 3.12 -4.03
CA VAL A 7 -23.02 2.35 -4.11
C VAL A 7 -23.65 2.44 -5.51
N TYR A 8 -23.54 3.58 -6.17
CA TYR A 8 -24.11 3.82 -7.49
C TYR A 8 -23.23 3.29 -8.64
N LYS A 9 -21.91 3.42 -8.52
CA LYS A 9 -20.95 3.08 -9.58
C LYS A 9 -20.20 1.75 -9.35
N ARG A 10 -20.36 1.12 -8.20
CA ARG A 10 -19.63 -0.07 -7.73
C ARG A 10 -18.13 0.17 -7.49
N GLN A 11 -17.51 1.10 -8.17
CA GLN A 11 -16.09 1.41 -8.06
C GLN A 11 -15.86 2.89 -8.35
N ILE A 12 -15.04 3.51 -7.50
CA ILE A 12 -14.51 4.84 -7.72
C ILE A 12 -13.00 4.82 -7.51
N TYR A 13 -12.31 5.84 -7.96
CA TYR A 13 -10.93 6.11 -7.57
C TYR A 13 -10.69 7.60 -7.45
N THR A 14 -9.69 7.96 -6.65
CA THR A 14 -9.09 9.29 -6.65
C THR A 14 -7.67 9.20 -7.16
N PHE A 15 -7.21 10.26 -7.84
CA PHE A 15 -5.82 10.50 -8.13
C PHE A 15 -5.53 11.96 -7.75
N GLY A 16 -4.80 12.15 -6.67
CA GLY A 16 -4.62 13.48 -6.11
C GLY A 16 -3.49 13.58 -5.10
N PRO A 17 -3.14 14.82 -4.71
CA PRO A 17 -2.08 15.07 -3.74
C PRO A 17 -2.52 14.64 -2.34
N THR A 18 -1.57 14.04 -1.63
CA THR A 18 -1.68 13.65 -0.23
C THR A 18 -0.60 14.37 0.56
N PHE A 19 -0.96 14.86 1.73
CA PHE A 19 -0.05 15.60 2.62
C PHE A 19 0.13 14.82 3.93
N ARG A 20 1.39 14.63 4.34
CA ARG A 20 1.74 14.02 5.62
C ARG A 20 2.68 14.92 6.40
N ALA A 21 2.29 15.28 7.61
CA ALA A 21 3.13 16.02 8.56
C ALA A 21 4.08 15.07 9.31
N GLU A 22 4.85 14.28 8.59
CA GLU A 22 5.85 13.37 9.16
C GLU A 22 7.23 14.02 9.14
N ASN A 23 7.92 13.95 10.27
CA ASN A 23 9.32 14.35 10.34
C ASN A 23 10.23 13.19 9.88
N SER A 24 10.12 12.83 8.60
CA SER A 24 10.87 11.73 8.00
C SER A 24 11.80 12.23 6.91
N ASN A 25 13.10 12.01 7.11
CA ASN A 25 14.17 12.36 6.16
C ASN A 25 14.71 11.17 5.39
N THR A 26 13.87 10.20 5.06
CA THR A 26 14.26 9.04 4.27
C THR A 26 14.17 9.32 2.76
N THR A 27 14.82 8.50 1.96
CA THR A 27 14.76 8.56 0.50
C THR A 27 13.41 8.12 -0.09
N ARG A 28 12.52 7.55 0.73
CA ARG A 28 11.22 6.98 0.33
C ARG A 28 10.02 7.74 0.88
N HIS A 29 10.24 8.85 1.61
CA HIS A 29 9.18 9.67 2.19
C HIS A 29 9.26 11.11 1.71
N ALA A 30 8.11 11.65 1.36
CA ALA A 30 7.91 13.06 1.04
C ALA A 30 6.69 13.57 1.80
N ALA A 31 6.70 14.87 2.17
CA ALA A 31 5.58 15.50 2.88
C ALA A 31 4.37 15.71 1.97
N GLU A 32 4.58 15.82 0.67
CA GLU A 32 3.56 15.89 -0.38
C GLU A 32 3.90 14.84 -1.45
N PHE A 33 2.91 14.05 -1.82
CA PHE A 33 3.02 13.02 -2.84
C PHE A 33 1.62 12.71 -3.41
N TRP A 34 1.56 12.04 -4.55
CA TRP A 34 0.31 11.68 -5.19
C TRP A 34 -0.08 10.24 -4.89
N MET A 35 -1.38 10.01 -4.74
CA MET A 35 -1.93 8.68 -4.49
C MET A 35 -3.00 8.33 -5.53
N VAL A 36 -2.97 7.09 -5.99
CA VAL A 36 -4.08 6.44 -6.71
C VAL A 36 -4.82 5.58 -5.70
N GLU A 37 -6.07 5.91 -5.43
CA GLU A 37 -6.85 5.33 -4.33
C GLU A 37 -8.21 4.82 -4.83
N PRO A 38 -8.30 3.58 -5.33
CA PRO A 38 -9.57 2.96 -5.66
C PRO A 38 -10.32 2.48 -4.42
N GLU A 39 -11.65 2.61 -4.45
CA GLU A 39 -12.60 2.00 -3.50
C GLU A 39 -13.66 1.22 -4.27
N ILE A 40 -13.97 0.00 -3.80
CA ILE A 40 -14.82 -0.96 -4.50
C ILE A 40 -15.95 -1.39 -3.57
N ALA A 41 -17.19 -1.11 -3.97
CA ALA A 41 -18.37 -1.58 -3.26
C ALA A 41 -18.56 -3.09 -3.48
N PHE A 42 -19.06 -3.77 -2.46
CA PHE A 42 -19.33 -5.22 -2.40
C PHE A 42 -18.08 -6.11 -2.43
N ALA A 43 -16.89 -5.52 -2.37
CA ALA A 43 -15.61 -6.21 -2.36
C ALA A 43 -15.17 -6.60 -0.96
N ASP A 44 -14.51 -7.73 -0.84
CA ASP A 44 -13.76 -8.14 0.34
C ASP A 44 -12.24 -7.94 0.14
N LEU A 45 -11.45 -8.47 1.08
CA LEU A 45 -9.99 -8.34 1.00
C LEU A 45 -9.40 -9.08 -0.20
N ASP A 46 -9.96 -10.22 -0.57
CA ASP A 46 -9.50 -11.01 -1.73
C ASP A 46 -9.77 -10.27 -3.04
N ASP A 47 -10.95 -9.69 -3.21
CA ASP A 47 -11.28 -8.85 -4.37
C ASP A 47 -10.33 -7.66 -4.47
N ASN A 48 -9.98 -7.06 -3.33
CA ASN A 48 -9.06 -5.94 -3.24
C ASN A 48 -7.64 -6.32 -3.71
N MET A 49 -7.13 -7.46 -3.24
CA MET A 49 -5.84 -8.00 -3.66
C MET A 49 -5.82 -8.34 -5.17
N MET A 50 -6.88 -8.94 -5.69
CA MET A 50 -6.99 -9.25 -7.12
C MET A 50 -6.92 -7.99 -7.98
N LEU A 51 -7.61 -6.92 -7.59
CA LEU A 51 -7.53 -5.65 -8.32
C LEU A 51 -6.14 -5.02 -8.21
N ALA A 52 -5.52 -5.02 -7.03
CA ALA A 52 -4.19 -4.48 -6.81
C ALA A 52 -3.13 -5.20 -7.66
N GLU A 53 -3.17 -6.53 -7.71
CA GLU A 53 -2.29 -7.35 -8.56
C GLU A 53 -2.50 -7.04 -10.04
N ALA A 54 -3.76 -7.03 -10.50
CA ALA A 54 -4.09 -6.75 -11.89
C ALA A 54 -3.65 -5.33 -12.31
N MET A 55 -3.86 -4.34 -11.46
CA MET A 55 -3.46 -2.96 -11.71
C MET A 55 -1.94 -2.83 -11.82
N LEU A 56 -1.18 -3.41 -10.89
CA LEU A 56 0.28 -3.32 -10.90
C LEU A 56 0.87 -4.02 -12.13
N LYS A 57 0.38 -5.21 -12.47
CA LYS A 57 0.78 -5.93 -13.68
C LYS A 57 0.45 -5.14 -14.95
N TYR A 58 -0.74 -4.52 -14.99
CA TYR A 58 -1.14 -3.68 -16.12
C TYR A 58 -0.19 -2.49 -16.31
N ILE A 59 0.12 -1.76 -15.23
CA ILE A 59 1.02 -0.61 -15.28
C ILE A 59 2.41 -1.01 -15.78
N ILE A 60 2.97 -2.10 -15.23
CA ILE A 60 4.29 -2.60 -15.63
C ILE A 60 4.29 -2.97 -17.12
N ASN A 61 3.34 -3.78 -17.58
CA ASN A 61 3.27 -4.21 -18.98
C ASN A 61 3.07 -3.01 -19.90
N TYR A 62 2.19 -2.07 -19.53
CA TYR A 62 1.96 -0.86 -20.32
C TYR A 62 3.24 -0.04 -20.53
N VAL A 63 4.02 0.15 -19.47
CA VAL A 63 5.28 0.92 -19.54
C VAL A 63 6.33 0.16 -20.35
N LEU A 64 6.46 -1.15 -20.17
CA LEU A 64 7.40 -1.97 -20.96
C LEU A 64 7.08 -1.97 -22.46
N GLU A 65 5.79 -1.93 -22.83
CA GLU A 65 5.34 -1.91 -24.23
C GLU A 65 5.41 -0.53 -24.86
N ASN A 66 5.10 0.55 -24.11
CA ASN A 66 4.91 1.88 -24.66
C ASN A 66 6.07 2.85 -24.43
N ALA A 67 7.03 2.50 -23.56
CA ALA A 67 8.22 3.29 -23.27
C ALA A 67 9.51 2.44 -23.29
N PRO A 68 9.74 1.59 -24.32
CA PRO A 68 10.87 0.65 -24.33
C PRO A 68 12.23 1.33 -24.35
N GLU A 69 12.35 2.50 -24.99
CA GLU A 69 13.62 3.25 -25.06
C GLU A 69 14.01 3.79 -23.68
N GLU A 70 13.07 4.41 -22.97
CA GLU A 70 13.25 4.92 -21.62
C GLU A 70 13.55 3.77 -20.64
N MET A 71 12.84 2.67 -20.75
CA MET A 71 13.05 1.50 -19.89
C MET A 71 14.43 0.87 -20.10
N ASN A 72 14.91 0.79 -21.35
CA ASN A 72 16.26 0.37 -21.66
C ASN A 72 17.31 1.34 -21.11
N PHE A 73 17.05 2.64 -21.16
CA PHE A 73 17.92 3.65 -20.56
C PHE A 73 18.03 3.44 -19.05
N PHE A 74 16.92 3.34 -18.34
CA PHE A 74 16.92 3.10 -16.87
C PHE A 74 17.63 1.80 -16.51
N ASN A 75 17.37 0.72 -17.25
CA ASN A 75 18.03 -0.57 -17.02
C ASN A 75 19.55 -0.50 -17.25
N SER A 76 20.01 0.30 -18.19
CA SER A 76 21.44 0.39 -18.54
C SER A 76 22.22 1.33 -17.62
N PHE A 77 21.61 2.43 -17.19
CA PHE A 77 22.32 3.53 -16.53
C PHE A 77 21.91 3.77 -15.08
N VAL A 78 20.74 3.29 -14.65
CA VAL A 78 20.23 3.53 -13.30
C VAL A 78 20.23 2.24 -12.48
N ASP A 79 19.57 1.18 -12.95
CA ASP A 79 19.42 -0.08 -12.23
C ASP A 79 19.56 -1.28 -13.18
N LYS A 80 20.75 -1.88 -13.18
CA LYS A 80 21.04 -3.09 -13.98
C LYS A 80 20.28 -4.29 -13.41
N GLY A 81 19.24 -4.73 -14.05
CA GLY A 81 18.33 -5.79 -13.58
C GLY A 81 16.92 -5.31 -13.38
N LEU A 82 16.66 -4.04 -13.68
CA LEU A 82 15.33 -3.46 -13.64
C LEU A 82 14.32 -4.22 -14.50
N LEU A 83 14.67 -4.49 -15.76
CA LEU A 83 13.79 -5.19 -16.70
C LEU A 83 13.50 -6.62 -16.24
N ASP A 84 14.51 -7.37 -15.79
CA ASP A 84 14.32 -8.73 -15.29
C ASP A 84 13.38 -8.74 -14.07
N ARG A 85 13.54 -7.79 -13.14
CA ARG A 85 12.68 -7.63 -11.98
C ARG A 85 11.23 -7.30 -12.40
N LEU A 86 11.02 -6.36 -13.30
CA LEU A 86 9.69 -5.97 -13.77
C LEU A 86 9.01 -7.09 -14.54
N HIS A 87 9.72 -7.83 -15.40
CA HIS A 87 9.19 -9.00 -16.09
C HIS A 87 8.82 -10.12 -15.11
N ASN A 88 9.63 -10.35 -14.07
CA ASN A 88 9.30 -11.32 -13.02
C ASN A 88 7.98 -10.94 -12.33
N VAL A 89 7.83 -9.70 -11.92
CA VAL A 89 6.60 -9.22 -11.25
C VAL A 89 5.38 -9.31 -12.17
N ALA A 90 5.51 -8.88 -13.44
CA ALA A 90 4.41 -8.92 -14.39
C ALA A 90 3.92 -10.35 -14.71
N SER A 91 4.82 -11.33 -14.66
CA SER A 91 4.53 -12.74 -15.02
C SER A 91 4.23 -13.65 -13.82
N SER A 92 4.59 -13.25 -12.60
CA SER A 92 4.39 -14.06 -11.40
C SER A 92 2.98 -13.93 -10.84
N ASP A 93 2.44 -15.00 -10.27
CA ASP A 93 1.33 -14.89 -9.33
C ASP A 93 1.85 -14.37 -7.99
N PHE A 94 1.18 -13.38 -7.41
CA PHE A 94 1.63 -12.82 -6.14
C PHE A 94 1.38 -13.81 -5.01
N ALA A 95 2.39 -14.00 -4.17
CA ALA A 95 2.24 -14.84 -2.98
C ALA A 95 1.32 -14.17 -1.96
N ARG A 96 0.70 -14.95 -1.09
CA ARG A 96 -0.14 -14.48 0.00
C ARG A 96 0.34 -15.10 1.29
N VAL A 97 0.47 -14.30 2.32
CA VAL A 97 0.90 -14.73 3.65
C VAL A 97 0.23 -13.84 4.69
N THR A 98 -0.16 -14.41 5.82
CA THR A 98 -0.64 -13.60 6.95
C THR A 98 0.55 -12.92 7.63
N TYR A 99 0.30 -11.80 8.29
CA TYR A 99 1.32 -11.12 9.09
C TYR A 99 1.92 -12.08 10.15
N THR A 100 1.10 -12.90 10.79
CA THR A 100 1.57 -13.86 11.79
C THR A 100 2.56 -14.87 11.19
N GLU A 101 2.23 -15.47 10.04
CA GLU A 101 3.13 -16.39 9.33
C GLU A 101 4.41 -15.68 8.85
N ALA A 102 4.27 -14.44 8.35
CA ALA A 102 5.42 -13.63 7.96
C ALA A 102 6.36 -13.37 9.14
N ILE A 103 5.83 -13.01 10.30
CA ILE A 103 6.61 -12.83 11.53
C ILE A 103 7.32 -14.13 11.95
N GLU A 104 6.65 -15.28 11.89
CA GLU A 104 7.28 -16.57 12.21
C GLU A 104 8.49 -16.88 11.29
N ILE A 105 8.40 -16.52 10.02
CA ILE A 105 9.51 -16.67 9.06
C ILE A 105 10.66 -15.72 9.41
N LEU A 106 10.33 -14.46 9.70
CA LEU A 106 11.30 -13.41 9.99
C LEU A 106 12.00 -13.64 11.34
N GLU A 107 11.26 -14.05 12.39
CA GLU A 107 11.83 -14.34 13.71
C GLU A 107 12.89 -15.46 13.66
N LYS A 108 12.70 -16.48 12.83
CA LYS A 108 13.69 -17.54 12.60
C LYS A 108 14.98 -17.04 11.96
N ASN A 109 14.95 -15.84 11.38
CA ASN A 109 16.07 -15.21 10.68
C ASN A 109 16.45 -13.86 11.28
N ASN A 110 16.06 -13.59 12.51
CA ASN A 110 16.24 -12.30 13.18
C ASN A 110 17.72 -11.87 13.29
N ASP A 111 18.65 -12.83 13.27
CA ASP A 111 20.09 -12.56 13.27
C ASP A 111 20.57 -11.79 12.01
N LYS A 112 19.81 -11.85 10.92
CA LYS A 112 20.13 -11.19 9.64
C LYS A 112 19.69 -9.74 9.57
N PHE A 113 18.87 -9.26 10.52
CA PHE A 113 18.24 -7.95 10.49
C PHE A 113 18.86 -6.99 11.50
N ASP A 114 18.98 -5.73 11.11
CA ASP A 114 19.37 -4.65 12.01
C ASP A 114 18.27 -4.38 13.05
N TYR A 115 17.01 -4.38 12.58
CA TYR A 115 15.82 -4.24 13.44
C TYR A 115 15.22 -5.62 13.71
N LYS A 116 15.27 -6.04 14.98
CA LYS A 116 14.67 -7.31 15.39
C LYS A 116 13.15 -7.21 15.30
N VAL A 117 12.53 -8.22 14.72
CA VAL A 117 11.08 -8.29 14.56
C VAL A 117 10.48 -9.23 15.59
N SER A 118 9.30 -8.88 16.08
CA SER A 118 8.42 -9.71 16.90
C SER A 118 6.98 -9.41 16.58
N TRP A 119 6.07 -10.29 16.97
CA TRP A 119 4.65 -10.07 16.70
C TRP A 119 4.14 -8.76 17.31
N GLY A 120 3.46 -7.95 16.52
CA GLY A 120 2.99 -6.61 16.89
C GLY A 120 3.92 -5.47 16.45
N ALA A 121 5.11 -5.76 15.94
CA ALA A 121 6.03 -4.74 15.42
C ALA A 121 5.70 -4.37 13.96
N ASP A 122 5.91 -3.11 13.58
CA ASP A 122 5.89 -2.70 12.18
C ASP A 122 7.04 -3.35 11.39
N LEU A 123 6.71 -3.89 10.22
CA LEU A 123 7.72 -4.39 9.30
C LEU A 123 8.57 -3.24 8.76
N GLN A 124 9.89 -3.42 8.82
CA GLN A 124 10.84 -2.50 8.21
C GLN A 124 11.15 -2.94 6.78
N THR A 125 11.68 -2.05 5.97
CA THR A 125 12.05 -2.34 4.57
C THR A 125 12.92 -3.59 4.42
N GLU A 126 13.83 -3.85 5.33
CA GLU A 126 14.68 -5.04 5.30
C GLU A 126 13.87 -6.34 5.46
N HIS A 127 12.82 -6.33 6.29
CA HIS A 127 11.90 -7.46 6.47
C HIS A 127 11.06 -7.69 5.21
N GLU A 128 10.50 -6.63 4.64
CA GLU A 128 9.69 -6.66 3.42
C GLU A 128 10.50 -7.20 2.22
N ARG A 129 11.72 -6.71 2.06
CA ARG A 129 12.64 -7.17 1.01
C ARG A 129 13.07 -8.61 1.24
N TYR A 130 13.33 -9.02 2.48
CA TYR A 130 13.67 -10.41 2.78
C TYR A 130 12.54 -11.36 2.37
N LEU A 131 11.29 -11.02 2.65
CA LEU A 131 10.13 -11.81 2.22
C LEU A 131 10.06 -11.91 0.69
N THR A 132 10.21 -10.79 -0.02
CA THR A 132 10.04 -10.75 -1.48
C THR A 132 11.24 -11.28 -2.27
N GLU A 133 12.47 -11.09 -1.77
CA GLU A 133 13.70 -11.39 -2.50
C GLU A 133 14.29 -12.77 -2.12
N GLU A 134 14.20 -13.16 -0.84
CA GLU A 134 14.83 -14.38 -0.34
C GLU A 134 13.83 -15.52 -0.16
N VAL A 135 12.64 -15.24 0.42
CA VAL A 135 11.67 -16.29 0.77
C VAL A 135 10.81 -16.66 -0.42
N TYR A 136 10.05 -15.70 -0.95
CA TYR A 136 9.06 -15.95 -2.01
C TYR A 136 9.61 -15.74 -3.43
N LYS A 137 10.63 -14.90 -3.59
CA LYS A 137 11.27 -14.50 -4.86
C LYS A 137 10.28 -13.95 -5.89
N ARG A 138 9.26 -13.28 -5.40
CA ARG A 138 8.16 -12.67 -6.16
C ARG A 138 7.39 -11.70 -5.25
N PRO A 139 6.44 -10.90 -5.80
CA PRO A 139 5.58 -10.06 -4.97
C PRO A 139 4.78 -10.87 -3.94
N VAL A 140 4.53 -10.25 -2.80
CA VAL A 140 3.85 -10.87 -1.65
C VAL A 140 2.79 -9.93 -1.12
N PHE A 141 1.57 -10.42 -0.97
CA PHE A 141 0.57 -9.79 -0.13
C PHE A 141 0.73 -10.29 1.30
N VAL A 142 0.95 -9.35 2.22
CA VAL A 142 0.90 -9.63 3.67
C VAL A 142 -0.44 -9.15 4.18
N THR A 143 -1.21 -10.03 4.84
CA THR A 143 -2.57 -9.74 5.30
C THR A 143 -2.72 -9.89 6.81
N ASP A 144 -3.87 -9.48 7.34
CA ASP A 144 -4.28 -9.75 8.72
C ASP A 144 -3.29 -9.24 9.77
N TYR A 145 -2.99 -7.96 9.65
CA TYR A 145 -2.08 -7.27 10.57
C TYR A 145 -2.68 -7.08 11.96
N PRO A 146 -1.85 -6.99 13.01
CA PRO A 146 -2.31 -6.59 14.33
C PRO A 146 -3.08 -5.26 14.29
N LYS A 147 -4.23 -5.21 14.95
CA LYS A 147 -5.06 -4.01 14.99
C LYS A 147 -4.31 -2.77 15.51
N ASP A 148 -3.37 -2.96 16.45
CA ASP A 148 -2.71 -1.88 17.16
C ASP A 148 -1.71 -1.10 16.32
N ILE A 149 -1.29 -1.65 15.19
CA ILE A 149 -0.40 -0.99 14.22
C ILE A 149 -1.12 -0.56 12.94
N LYS A 150 -2.45 -0.65 12.87
CA LYS A 150 -3.24 -0.28 11.70
C LYS A 150 -4.38 0.67 12.06
N ALA A 151 -4.95 1.33 11.06
CA ALA A 151 -5.95 2.36 11.22
C ALA A 151 -7.31 1.83 11.73
N PHE A 152 -8.06 2.69 12.40
CA PHE A 152 -9.33 2.35 13.06
C PHE A 152 -10.43 1.86 12.13
N TYR A 153 -10.40 2.27 10.86
CA TYR A 153 -11.44 1.99 9.87
C TYR A 153 -11.32 0.63 9.19
N MET A 154 -10.26 -0.11 9.47
CA MET A 154 -10.05 -1.43 8.90
C MET A 154 -10.93 -2.47 9.59
N LYS A 155 -11.49 -3.40 8.80
CA LYS A 155 -12.40 -4.42 9.30
C LYS A 155 -11.70 -5.31 10.35
N MET A 156 -12.31 -5.41 11.53
CA MET A 156 -11.86 -6.31 12.58
C MET A 156 -12.12 -7.77 12.18
N ASN A 157 -11.10 -8.60 12.26
CA ASN A 157 -11.23 -10.04 12.09
C ASN A 157 -11.90 -10.70 13.32
N ASP A 158 -12.37 -11.94 13.18
CA ASP A 158 -13.10 -12.64 14.22
C ASP A 158 -12.27 -12.98 15.47
N ASP A 159 -10.95 -12.94 15.34
CA ASP A 159 -10.02 -13.12 16.46
C ASP A 159 -9.95 -11.91 17.42
N ASN A 160 -10.52 -10.77 17.03
CA ASN A 160 -10.47 -9.49 17.73
C ASN A 160 -9.05 -8.96 18.03
N LYS A 161 -8.04 -9.46 17.34
CA LYS A 161 -6.63 -9.08 17.47
C LYS A 161 -6.06 -8.52 16.19
N THR A 162 -6.54 -9.02 15.05
CA THR A 162 -6.09 -8.63 13.72
C THR A 162 -7.19 -7.91 12.95
N VAL A 163 -6.78 -7.21 11.90
CA VAL A 163 -7.67 -6.51 10.97
C VAL A 163 -7.39 -6.97 9.53
N ALA A 164 -8.41 -6.92 8.68
CA ALA A 164 -8.34 -7.25 7.27
C ALA A 164 -7.58 -6.16 6.48
N ALA A 165 -6.35 -5.90 6.89
CA ALA A 165 -5.38 -5.07 6.19
C ALA A 165 -4.60 -5.88 5.17
N VAL A 166 -4.06 -5.23 4.18
CA VAL A 166 -3.14 -5.82 3.20
C VAL A 166 -2.08 -4.81 2.78
N ASP A 167 -0.83 -5.25 2.75
CA ASP A 167 0.26 -4.55 2.11
C ASP A 167 0.80 -5.42 0.97
N CYS A 168 0.95 -4.82 -0.22
CA CYS A 168 1.59 -5.47 -1.37
C CYS A 168 3.07 -5.11 -1.36
N LEU A 169 3.90 -6.11 -1.16
CA LEU A 169 5.35 -5.99 -1.13
C LEU A 169 5.92 -6.45 -2.48
N VAL A 170 6.86 -5.68 -3.02
CA VAL A 170 7.56 -6.03 -4.26
C VAL A 170 9.08 -6.05 -4.06
N PRO A 171 9.82 -6.88 -4.81
CA PRO A 171 11.28 -6.91 -4.74
C PRO A 171 11.89 -5.53 -5.04
N GLY A 172 12.91 -5.15 -4.30
CA GLY A 172 13.66 -3.91 -4.49
C GLY A 172 13.15 -2.71 -3.69
N ILE A 173 11.84 -2.56 -3.50
CA ILE A 173 11.28 -1.38 -2.81
C ILE A 173 10.54 -1.73 -1.52
N GLY A 174 10.02 -2.96 -1.37
CA GLY A 174 9.15 -3.34 -0.27
C GLY A 174 7.69 -2.94 -0.54
N GLU A 175 6.99 -2.35 0.43
CA GLU A 175 5.60 -1.94 0.29
C GLU A 175 5.42 -0.92 -0.85
N ILE A 176 4.55 -1.25 -1.81
CA ILE A 176 4.14 -0.37 -2.91
C ILE A 176 2.66 -0.01 -2.86
N ILE A 177 1.82 -0.88 -2.33
CA ILE A 177 0.39 -0.69 -2.14
C ILE A 177 0.04 -1.07 -0.71
N GLY A 178 -0.73 -0.23 -0.03
CA GLY A 178 -1.36 -0.51 1.25
C GLY A 178 -2.87 -0.40 1.15
N GLY A 179 -3.61 -1.32 1.75
CA GLY A 179 -5.06 -1.33 1.67
C GLY A 179 -5.75 -2.12 2.77
N SER A 180 -7.07 -2.18 2.69
CA SER A 180 -7.87 -3.01 3.60
C SER A 180 -9.29 -3.23 3.09
N GLN A 181 -9.95 -4.23 3.63
CA GLN A 181 -11.40 -4.21 3.72
C GLN A 181 -11.79 -3.22 4.82
N ARG A 182 -12.86 -2.45 4.60
CA ARG A 182 -13.31 -1.44 5.56
C ARG A 182 -14.29 -2.03 6.56
N GLU A 183 -14.28 -1.54 7.80
CA GLU A 183 -15.30 -1.95 8.80
C GLU A 183 -16.66 -1.40 8.39
N ASP A 184 -17.60 -2.29 8.17
CA ASP A 184 -18.97 -1.97 7.76
C ASP A 184 -19.98 -2.07 8.90
N ASN A 185 -19.57 -2.56 10.06
CA ASN A 185 -20.39 -2.64 11.27
C ASN A 185 -20.21 -1.38 12.13
N TYR A 186 -21.33 -0.68 12.41
CA TYR A 186 -21.32 0.57 13.17
C TYR A 186 -20.77 0.39 14.60
N GLU A 187 -21.23 -0.63 15.32
CA GLU A 187 -20.85 -0.88 16.71
C GLU A 187 -19.37 -1.25 16.83
N LYS A 188 -18.86 -2.08 15.94
CA LYS A 188 -17.43 -2.44 15.89
C LYS A 188 -16.56 -1.23 15.59
N LEU A 189 -16.96 -0.40 14.61
CA LEU A 189 -16.25 0.81 14.26
C LEU A 189 -16.20 1.80 15.43
N LEU A 190 -17.34 2.05 16.07
CA LEU A 190 -17.44 2.93 17.24
C LEU A 190 -16.61 2.42 18.42
N ALA A 191 -16.65 1.11 18.68
CA ALA A 191 -15.86 0.49 19.74
C ALA A 191 -14.34 0.67 19.48
N ARG A 192 -13.91 0.49 18.22
CA ARG A 192 -12.50 0.67 17.87
C ARG A 192 -12.05 2.14 17.97
N MET A 193 -12.89 3.09 17.58
CA MET A 193 -12.61 4.51 17.77
C MET A 193 -12.40 4.86 19.24
N ASN A 194 -13.28 4.36 20.11
CA ASN A 194 -13.17 4.57 21.56
C ASN A 194 -11.92 3.92 22.15
N GLU A 195 -11.58 2.69 21.73
CA GLU A 195 -10.35 1.98 22.14
C GLU A 195 -9.10 2.79 21.79
N MET A 196 -9.07 3.46 20.63
CA MET A 196 -7.97 4.30 20.19
C MET A 196 -8.00 5.73 20.77
N GLY A 197 -8.98 6.07 21.60
CA GLY A 197 -9.11 7.40 22.20
C GLY A 197 -9.53 8.49 21.21
N LEU A 198 -10.10 8.12 20.07
CA LEU A 198 -10.65 9.06 19.11
C LEU A 198 -11.98 9.62 19.63
N LYS A 199 -12.33 10.81 19.22
CA LYS A 199 -13.62 11.43 19.55
C LYS A 199 -14.62 11.12 18.45
N PRO A 200 -15.62 10.25 18.68
CA PRO A 200 -16.57 9.85 17.64
C PRO A 200 -17.32 11.02 17.01
N GLU A 201 -17.53 12.10 17.77
CA GLU A 201 -18.24 13.31 17.31
C GLU A 201 -17.51 14.00 16.14
N GLU A 202 -16.18 13.92 16.11
CA GLU A 202 -15.37 14.49 15.03
C GLU A 202 -15.46 13.65 13.74
N TYR A 203 -15.91 12.39 13.85
CA TYR A 203 -16.08 11.44 12.76
C TYR A 203 -17.54 11.04 12.51
N GLN A 204 -18.50 11.84 12.99
CA GLN A 204 -19.91 11.51 12.89
C GLN A 204 -20.35 11.24 11.44
N PHE A 205 -19.87 12.01 10.47
CA PHE A 205 -20.15 11.80 9.05
C PHE A 205 -19.72 10.40 8.56
N TYR A 206 -18.63 9.88 9.09
CA TYR A 206 -18.10 8.56 8.73
C TYR A 206 -18.89 7.43 9.40
N LEU A 207 -19.28 7.63 10.66
CA LEU A 207 -20.15 6.72 11.41
C LEU A 207 -21.55 6.63 10.79
N ASP A 208 -22.10 7.75 10.34
CA ASP A 208 -23.42 7.82 9.71
C ASP A 208 -23.50 6.97 8.42
N LEU A 209 -22.40 6.81 7.69
CA LEU A 209 -22.32 5.90 6.54
C LEU A 209 -22.52 4.42 6.92
N ARG A 210 -22.32 4.05 8.18
CA ARG A 210 -22.57 2.70 8.68
C ARG A 210 -23.95 2.61 9.32
N LYS A 211 -24.39 3.67 9.95
CA LYS A 211 -25.68 3.73 10.66
C LYS A 211 -26.87 3.72 9.71
N TYR A 212 -26.77 4.39 8.57
CA TYR A 212 -27.89 4.62 7.65
C TYR A 212 -27.82 3.81 6.36
N GLY A 213 -26.97 2.83 6.25
CA GLY A 213 -26.91 1.94 5.10
C GLY A 213 -25.48 1.63 4.68
N SER A 214 -24.83 0.76 5.42
CA SER A 214 -23.49 0.27 5.08
C SER A 214 -23.52 -0.79 3.98
N THR A 215 -22.42 -0.89 3.25
CA THR A 215 -22.14 -2.03 2.39
C THR A 215 -20.71 -2.51 2.62
N ARG A 216 -20.45 -3.79 2.37
CA ARG A 216 -19.10 -4.32 2.32
C ARG A 216 -18.32 -3.59 1.23
N HIS A 217 -17.14 -3.08 1.54
CA HIS A 217 -16.28 -2.40 0.59
C HIS A 217 -14.81 -2.52 1.00
N ALA A 218 -13.94 -2.40 0.03
CA ALA A 218 -12.50 -2.47 0.20
C ALA A 218 -11.80 -1.46 -0.72
N GLY A 219 -10.60 -1.10 -0.38
CA GLY A 219 -9.82 -0.18 -1.18
C GLY A 219 -8.33 -0.21 -0.79
N PHE A 220 -7.52 0.40 -1.63
CA PHE A 220 -6.09 0.51 -1.40
C PHE A 220 -5.54 1.83 -1.92
N GLY A 221 -4.31 2.13 -1.54
CA GLY A 221 -3.56 3.26 -2.06
C GLY A 221 -2.26 2.81 -2.72
N LEU A 222 -2.02 3.30 -3.94
CA LEU A 222 -0.74 3.22 -4.62
C LEU A 222 -0.09 4.60 -4.62
N GLY A 223 1.08 4.72 -3.99
CA GLY A 223 1.89 5.94 -4.07
C GLY A 223 2.47 6.12 -5.47
N PHE A 224 2.10 7.21 -6.15
CA PHE A 224 2.53 7.45 -7.54
C PHE A 224 4.05 7.55 -7.66
N GLU A 225 4.68 8.37 -6.83
CA GLU A 225 6.13 8.57 -6.85
C GLU A 225 6.89 7.28 -6.50
N ARG A 226 6.35 6.49 -5.56
CA ARG A 226 6.93 5.18 -5.22
C ARG A 226 6.78 4.20 -6.39
N CYS A 227 5.68 4.26 -7.12
CA CYS A 227 5.50 3.50 -8.35
C CYS A 227 6.51 3.93 -9.44
N VAL A 228 6.74 5.24 -9.61
CA VAL A 228 7.76 5.77 -10.54
C VAL A 228 9.16 5.31 -10.12
N MET A 229 9.52 5.39 -8.83
CA MET A 229 10.79 4.83 -8.33
C MET A 229 10.95 3.36 -8.72
N TYR A 230 9.88 2.58 -8.52
CA TYR A 230 9.88 1.16 -8.82
C TYR A 230 10.09 0.86 -10.31
N LEU A 231 9.40 1.60 -11.19
CA LEU A 231 9.46 1.44 -12.64
C LEU A 231 10.78 1.92 -13.25
N THR A 232 11.46 2.87 -12.61
CA THR A 232 12.68 3.49 -13.14
C THR A 232 13.97 3.03 -12.45
N GLY A 233 13.84 2.39 -11.29
CA GLY A 233 14.99 2.05 -10.44
C GLY A 233 15.60 3.25 -9.69
N MET A 234 14.95 4.41 -9.73
CA MET A 234 15.42 5.61 -9.01
C MET A 234 15.40 5.36 -7.50
N SER A 235 16.46 5.81 -6.82
CA SER A 235 16.65 5.53 -5.40
C SER A 235 16.07 6.60 -4.46
N ASN A 236 15.66 7.74 -4.98
CA ASN A 236 15.16 8.86 -4.18
C ASN A 236 13.80 9.33 -4.70
N ILE A 237 12.80 9.34 -3.83
CA ILE A 237 11.43 9.76 -4.14
C ILE A 237 11.35 11.20 -4.68
N ARG A 238 12.28 12.08 -4.24
CA ARG A 238 12.31 13.48 -4.66
C ARG A 238 12.65 13.65 -6.14
N ASP A 239 13.30 12.66 -6.75
CA ASP A 239 13.60 12.64 -8.18
C ASP A 239 12.39 12.16 -9.02
N CYS A 240 11.35 11.66 -8.36
CA CYS A 240 10.13 11.10 -8.96
C CYS A 240 8.88 11.94 -8.70
N LEU A 241 9.00 13.16 -8.16
CA LEU A 241 7.86 14.02 -7.86
C LEU A 241 7.14 14.44 -9.15
N LEU A 242 5.82 14.25 -9.18
CA LEU A 242 4.97 14.65 -10.30
C LEU A 242 4.96 16.18 -10.49
N TYR A 243 5.08 16.90 -9.40
CA TYR A 243 5.12 18.35 -9.39
C TYR A 243 6.25 18.85 -8.48
N THR A 244 7.11 19.69 -9.03
CA THR A 244 8.13 20.42 -8.26
C THR A 244 7.74 21.89 -8.22
N SER A 245 7.74 22.49 -7.04
CA SER A 245 7.57 23.95 -6.92
C SER A 245 8.66 24.63 -7.72
N PRO A 246 8.34 25.62 -8.59
CA PRO A 246 9.36 26.36 -9.31
C PRO A 246 10.32 27.01 -8.32
N SER A 247 11.60 26.85 -8.56
CA SER A 247 12.63 27.52 -7.77
C SER A 247 12.42 29.04 -7.84
N PRO A 248 12.70 29.79 -6.77
CA PRO A 248 12.72 31.25 -6.84
C PRO A 248 13.61 31.82 -7.97
N ARG A 249 14.56 31.01 -8.46
CA ARG A 249 15.41 31.36 -9.62
C ARG A 249 14.71 31.20 -10.97
N ASP A 250 13.61 30.45 -11.03
CA ASP A 250 12.86 30.21 -12.28
C ASP A 250 11.78 31.28 -12.50
N ARG A 251 11.72 32.29 -11.62
CA ARG A 251 10.86 33.47 -11.73
C ARG A 251 11.62 34.67 -12.32
N GLY A 252 12.37 34.40 -13.37
CA GLY A 252 13.03 35.43 -14.17
C GLY A 252 12.09 36.07 -15.21
#